data_068758216964c227aef29c701b854eb7
#
_entry.id   068758216964c227aef29c701b854eb7
#
_cell.length_a   1.000
_cell.length_b   1.000
_cell.length_c   1.000
_cell.angle_alpha   90.00
_cell.angle_beta   90.00
_cell.angle_gamma   90.00
#
_symmetry.space_group_name_H-M   'P 1'
#
loop_
_entity.id
_entity.type
_entity.pdbx_description
1 polymer ?
#
loop_
_entity_poly.entity_id
_entity_poly.type
_entity_poly.pdbx_seq_one_letter_code
_entity_poly.pdbx_strand_id
1 'polypeptide(L)'
;MLICSTNAGSSENRSLLKELYDKYGRTVLGICYDILRSRNDSELAVQETFRFIYRTADSLCRIDSDEVLRSYIAVCAKHCAANIAERYNDGNTAHIDSMNAVNNLGVLSASELDFDEFSVDSVAAAVSKLDDSQREILFLRYCCELPVQDTAELFRVTQPEMSAKIRYALAALRYAINNDGGSDK
;
A
#
# COMPACT_ATOMS: atom_id res chain seq x y z
N MET A 1 13.81 -16.06 7.29
CA MET A 1 12.67 -16.24 8.21
C MET A 1 12.86 -15.24 9.34
N LEU A 2 12.13 -14.11 9.30
CA LEU A 2 12.17 -13.10 10.36
C LEU A 2 11.35 -13.65 11.53
N ILE A 3 12.02 -14.00 12.62
CA ILE A 3 11.35 -14.48 13.84
C ILE A 3 10.92 -13.24 14.63
N CYS A 4 9.69 -12.80 14.41
CA CYS A 4 9.08 -11.79 15.27
C CYS A 4 8.31 -12.49 16.39
N SER A 5 8.82 -12.42 17.61
CA SER A 5 8.03 -12.74 18.79
C SER A 5 6.97 -11.66 19.01
N THR A 6 5.72 -12.04 19.08
CA THR A 6 4.54 -11.16 19.24
C THR A 6 4.52 -10.34 20.54
N ASN A 7 5.66 -10.22 21.23
CA ASN A 7 5.88 -9.42 22.43
C ASN A 7 7.30 -8.82 22.45
N ALA A 8 7.89 -8.58 21.27
CA ALA A 8 9.23 -8.05 21.14
C ALA A 8 9.28 -6.60 21.62
N GLY A 9 9.99 -6.37 22.71
CA GLY A 9 10.23 -5.04 23.27
C GLY A 9 10.95 -4.13 22.25
N SER A 10 10.94 -2.84 22.49
CA SER A 10 11.51 -1.78 21.62
C SER A 10 12.95 -2.03 21.12
N SER A 11 13.70 -2.95 21.71
CA SER A 11 15.06 -3.32 21.31
C SER A 11 15.10 -4.22 20.07
N GLU A 12 14.18 -5.17 19.92
CA GLU A 12 14.11 -6.08 18.76
C GLU A 12 13.62 -5.33 17.52
N ASN A 13 12.61 -4.47 17.68
CA ASN A 13 12.12 -3.61 16.61
C ASN A 13 13.21 -2.63 16.11
N ARG A 14 14.09 -2.16 17.01
CA ARG A 14 15.24 -1.32 16.61
C ARG A 14 16.29 -2.11 15.84
N SER A 15 16.56 -3.36 16.22
CA SER A 15 17.50 -4.23 15.50
C SER A 15 16.97 -4.54 14.10
N LEU A 16 15.70 -4.91 13.99
CA LEU A 16 15.01 -5.13 12.72
C LEU A 16 15.06 -3.87 11.84
N LEU A 17 14.72 -2.70 12.38
CA LEU A 17 14.75 -1.45 11.65
C LEU A 17 16.15 -1.14 11.10
N LYS A 18 17.19 -1.36 11.89
CA LYS A 18 18.57 -1.18 11.46
C LYS A 18 18.94 -2.10 10.31
N GLU A 19 18.58 -3.39 10.41
CA GLU A 19 18.81 -4.36 9.34
C GLU A 19 18.11 -3.97 8.05
N LEU A 20 16.84 -3.55 8.12
CA LEU A 20 16.07 -3.08 6.99
C LEU A 20 16.68 -1.80 6.38
N TYR A 21 17.15 -0.88 7.22
CA TYR A 21 17.80 0.33 6.76
C TYR A 21 19.13 0.02 6.05
N ASP A 22 19.95 -0.85 6.61
CA ASP A 22 21.22 -1.27 6.01
C ASP A 22 21.01 -1.97 4.66
N LYS A 23 19.94 -2.77 4.54
CA LYS A 23 19.60 -3.52 3.32
C LYS A 23 18.92 -2.66 2.25
N TYR A 24 17.95 -1.83 2.62
CA TYR A 24 17.06 -1.15 1.68
C TYR A 24 17.23 0.37 1.63
N GLY A 25 17.98 0.99 2.55
CA GLY A 25 18.07 2.46 2.66
C GLY A 25 18.51 3.15 1.37
N ARG A 26 19.44 2.56 0.61
CA ARG A 26 19.86 3.11 -0.68
C ARG A 26 18.76 3.03 -1.74
N THR A 27 18.01 1.93 -1.78
CA THR A 27 16.89 1.75 -2.70
C THR A 27 15.78 2.74 -2.40
N VAL A 28 15.44 2.89 -1.11
CA VAL A 28 14.44 3.86 -0.64
C VAL A 28 14.86 5.28 -1.02
N LEU A 29 16.12 5.65 -0.79
CA LEU A 29 16.65 6.96 -1.19
C LEU A 29 16.53 7.20 -2.70
N GLY A 30 16.83 6.19 -3.52
CA GLY A 30 16.66 6.25 -4.97
C GLY A 30 15.22 6.53 -5.37
N ILE A 31 14.26 5.78 -4.84
CA ILE A 31 12.82 5.98 -5.09
C ILE A 31 12.38 7.39 -4.69
N CYS A 32 12.75 7.83 -3.49
CA CYS A 32 12.40 9.17 -3.01
C CYS A 32 13.02 10.27 -3.88
N TYR A 33 14.27 10.10 -4.32
CA TYR A 33 14.94 11.07 -5.18
C TYR A 33 14.33 11.16 -6.57
N ASP A 34 13.86 10.04 -7.11
CA ASP A 34 13.19 10.01 -8.42
C ASP A 34 11.88 10.82 -8.41
N ILE A 35 11.22 10.89 -7.28
CA ILE A 35 9.97 11.65 -7.10
C ILE A 35 10.26 13.13 -6.77
N LEU A 36 11.14 13.37 -5.79
CA LEU A 36 11.32 14.69 -5.18
C LEU A 36 12.37 15.56 -5.88
N ARG A 37 13.33 14.95 -6.58
CA ARG A 37 14.46 15.63 -7.23
C ARG A 37 15.27 16.58 -6.32
N SER A 38 15.09 16.46 -5.02
CA SER A 38 15.77 17.21 -3.97
C SER A 38 16.42 16.23 -3.00
N ARG A 39 17.71 16.41 -2.72
CA ARG A 39 18.44 15.53 -1.80
C ARG A 39 17.91 15.65 -0.37
N ASN A 40 17.72 16.88 0.11
CA ASN A 40 17.26 17.12 1.47
C ASN A 40 15.87 16.53 1.71
N ASP A 41 14.94 16.73 0.76
CA ASP A 41 13.59 16.21 0.85
C ASP A 41 13.56 14.68 0.72
N SER A 42 14.46 14.13 -0.09
CA SER A 42 14.60 12.66 -0.22
C SER A 42 15.12 12.04 1.08
N GLU A 43 16.09 12.66 1.75
CA GLU A 43 16.57 12.22 3.05
C GLU A 43 15.45 12.29 4.12
N LEU A 44 14.62 13.34 4.07
CA LEU A 44 13.43 13.44 4.93
C LEU A 44 12.40 12.33 4.62
N ALA A 45 12.15 12.06 3.33
CA ALA A 45 11.25 10.98 2.91
C ALA A 45 11.74 9.61 3.38
N VAL A 46 13.06 9.35 3.31
CA VAL A 46 13.66 8.13 3.86
C VAL A 46 13.37 8.01 5.36
N GLN A 47 13.57 9.07 6.14
CA GLN A 47 13.29 9.07 7.57
C GLN A 47 11.81 8.79 7.87
N GLU A 48 10.89 9.44 7.14
CA GLU A 48 9.44 9.20 7.31
C GLU A 48 9.06 7.76 6.93
N THR A 49 9.64 7.21 5.87
CA THR A 49 9.44 5.83 5.43
C THR A 49 9.82 4.84 6.54
N PHE A 50 11.03 4.96 7.08
CA PHE A 50 11.49 4.03 8.13
C PHE A 50 10.79 4.28 9.48
N ARG A 51 10.31 5.50 9.74
CA ARG A 51 9.44 5.78 10.89
C ARG A 51 8.09 5.07 10.75
N PHE A 52 7.47 5.11 9.57
CA PHE A 52 6.24 4.39 9.28
C PHE A 52 6.43 2.88 9.44
N ILE A 53 7.47 2.32 8.81
CA ILE A 53 7.84 0.90 8.91
C ILE A 53 8.04 0.47 10.36
N TYR A 54 8.69 1.29 11.20
CA TYR A 54 8.87 0.99 12.62
C TYR A 54 7.54 0.90 13.38
N ARG A 55 6.60 1.78 13.09
CA ARG A 55 5.27 1.77 13.74
C ARG A 55 4.42 0.59 13.28
N THR A 56 4.60 0.14 12.06
CA THR A 56 3.88 -1.00 11.47
C THR A 56 4.68 -2.30 11.53
N ALA A 57 5.66 -2.40 12.44
CA ALA A 57 6.56 -3.56 12.56
C ALA A 57 5.81 -4.88 12.77
N ASP A 58 4.66 -4.86 13.47
CA ASP A 58 3.84 -6.04 13.69
C ASP A 58 3.28 -6.63 12.37
N SER A 59 2.99 -5.78 11.39
CA SER A 59 2.57 -6.22 10.05
C SER A 59 3.74 -6.81 9.25
N LEU A 60 4.97 -6.29 9.45
CA LEU A 60 6.16 -6.84 8.80
C LEU A 60 6.45 -8.27 9.23
N CYS A 61 6.14 -8.62 10.47
CA CYS A 61 6.36 -9.97 11.00
C CYS A 61 5.53 -11.04 10.27
N ARG A 62 4.49 -10.64 9.55
CA ARG A 62 3.61 -11.52 8.78
C ARG A 62 4.07 -11.69 7.34
N ILE A 63 5.03 -10.88 6.89
CA ILE A 63 5.56 -10.95 5.53
C ILE A 63 6.70 -11.95 5.48
N ASP A 64 6.44 -13.14 4.96
CA ASP A 64 7.44 -14.22 4.86
C ASP A 64 8.32 -14.11 3.60
N SER A 65 7.86 -13.38 2.57
CA SER A 65 8.56 -13.23 1.29
C SER A 65 9.41 -11.97 1.25
N ASP A 66 10.70 -12.11 0.90
CA ASP A 66 11.61 -10.96 0.67
C ASP A 66 11.14 -10.07 -0.50
N GLU A 67 10.48 -10.64 -1.49
CA GLU A 67 9.91 -9.91 -2.62
C GLU A 67 8.72 -9.05 -2.18
N VAL A 68 7.80 -9.61 -1.39
CA VAL A 68 6.67 -8.88 -0.82
C VAL A 68 7.16 -7.79 0.12
N LEU A 69 8.16 -8.07 0.97
CA LEU A 69 8.77 -7.09 1.87
C LEU A 69 9.40 -5.92 1.09
N ARG A 70 10.13 -6.21 0.02
CA ARG A 70 10.71 -5.19 -0.86
C ARG A 70 9.64 -4.31 -1.49
N SER A 71 8.57 -4.92 -1.99
CA SER A 71 7.43 -4.23 -2.58
C SER A 71 6.71 -3.35 -1.55
N TYR A 72 6.51 -3.85 -0.34
CA TYR A 72 5.94 -3.09 0.77
C TYR A 72 6.77 -1.83 1.08
N ILE A 73 8.09 -1.98 1.24
CA ILE A 73 9.00 -0.87 1.52
C ILE A 73 8.97 0.16 0.38
N ALA A 74 8.93 -0.30 -0.88
CA ALA A 74 8.87 0.57 -2.05
C ALA A 74 7.56 1.38 -2.11
N VAL A 75 6.42 0.76 -1.82
CA VAL A 75 5.12 1.44 -1.74
C VAL A 75 5.13 2.48 -0.62
N CYS A 76 5.64 2.14 0.57
CA CYS A 76 5.78 3.10 1.67
C CYS A 76 6.66 4.29 1.28
N ALA A 77 7.81 4.05 0.63
CA ALA A 77 8.73 5.10 0.17
C ALA A 77 8.06 6.05 -0.84
N LYS A 78 7.34 5.48 -1.82
CA LYS A 78 6.60 6.24 -2.84
C LYS A 78 5.57 7.17 -2.21
N HIS A 79 4.76 6.65 -1.28
CA HIS A 79 3.75 7.47 -0.60
C HIS A 79 4.35 8.52 0.33
N CYS A 80 5.40 8.19 1.09
CA CYS A 80 6.09 9.18 1.92
C CYS A 80 6.70 10.32 1.07
N ALA A 81 7.32 10.00 -0.07
CA ALA A 81 7.86 11.00 -0.98
C ALA A 81 6.76 11.86 -1.61
N ALA A 82 5.66 11.24 -2.10
CA ALA A 82 4.51 11.96 -2.64
C ALA A 82 3.91 12.91 -1.60
N ASN A 83 3.76 12.45 -0.36
CA ASN A 83 3.28 13.25 0.76
C ASN A 83 4.16 14.49 1.07
N ILE A 84 5.46 14.40 0.83
CA ILE A 84 6.38 15.54 0.98
C ILE A 84 6.22 16.48 -0.21
N ALA A 85 6.15 15.96 -1.44
CA ALA A 85 5.93 16.77 -2.64
C ALA A 85 4.64 17.60 -2.55
N GLU A 86 3.55 17.02 -2.05
CA GLU A 86 2.26 17.71 -1.86
C GLU A 86 2.37 18.87 -0.87
N ARG A 87 3.13 18.73 0.23
CA ARG A 87 3.33 19.83 1.19
C ARG A 87 3.92 21.09 0.57
N TYR A 88 4.74 20.95 -0.47
CA TYR A 88 5.29 22.09 -1.20
C TYR A 88 4.33 22.65 -2.25
N ASN A 89 3.36 21.83 -2.71
CA ASN A 89 2.36 22.23 -3.69
C ASN A 89 1.07 22.78 -3.05
N ASP A 90 0.88 22.66 -1.74
CA ASP A 90 -0.33 23.13 -1.01
C ASP A 90 -0.57 24.66 -1.06
N GLY A 91 0.23 25.38 -1.87
CA GLY A 91 -0.11 26.74 -2.32
C GLY A 91 -1.09 26.77 -3.51
N ASN A 92 -1.33 25.68 -4.21
CA ASN A 92 -2.16 25.72 -5.42
C ASN A 92 -2.51 24.33 -6.00
N THR A 93 -3.23 23.45 -5.29
CA THR A 93 -3.91 22.35 -5.99
C THR A 93 -5.16 21.88 -5.28
N ALA A 94 -6.25 21.98 -6.05
CA ALA A 94 -7.48 21.26 -5.81
C ALA A 94 -7.22 19.76 -5.67
N HIS A 95 -7.70 19.15 -4.59
CA HIS A 95 -7.97 17.73 -4.52
C HIS A 95 -8.67 17.30 -5.81
N ILE A 96 -8.07 16.39 -6.56
CA ILE A 96 -8.76 15.74 -7.66
C ILE A 96 -9.83 14.87 -7.00
N ASP A 97 -11.03 15.41 -6.95
CA ASP A 97 -12.26 14.75 -6.51
C ASP A 97 -12.58 13.57 -7.46
N SER A 98 -11.94 12.43 -7.25
CA SER A 98 -12.43 11.14 -7.77
C SER A 98 -13.62 10.62 -6.98
N MET A 99 -14.12 11.38 -6.01
CA MET A 99 -15.18 10.94 -5.10
C MET A 99 -16.59 10.94 -5.70
N ASN A 100 -16.82 11.55 -6.85
CA ASN A 100 -18.17 11.62 -7.42
C ASN A 100 -18.66 10.35 -8.11
N ALA A 101 -17.79 9.34 -8.31
CA ALA A 101 -18.21 8.05 -8.89
C ALA A 101 -18.62 6.99 -7.84
N VAL A 102 -18.36 7.24 -6.55
CA VAL A 102 -18.50 6.22 -5.49
C VAL A 102 -19.96 6.03 -5.04
N ASN A 103 -20.85 7.01 -5.29
CA ASN A 103 -22.21 6.99 -4.73
C ASN A 103 -23.20 6.06 -5.45
N ASN A 104 -22.80 5.41 -6.56
CA ASN A 104 -23.70 4.56 -7.36
C ASN A 104 -23.32 3.06 -7.41
N LEU A 105 -22.23 2.65 -6.76
CA LEU A 105 -21.96 1.21 -6.61
C LEU A 105 -22.52 0.72 -5.28
N GLY A 106 -23.48 -0.18 -5.37
CA GLY A 106 -24.14 -0.78 -4.20
C GLY A 106 -23.13 -1.30 -3.18
N VAL A 107 -23.48 -1.15 -1.90
CA VAL A 107 -22.71 -1.55 -0.74
C VAL A 107 -22.42 -3.06 -0.83
N LEU A 108 -21.23 -3.43 -1.33
CA LEU A 108 -20.74 -4.79 -1.28
C LEU A 108 -19.88 -4.95 -0.01
N SER A 109 -20.25 -5.90 0.83
CA SER A 109 -19.47 -6.29 2.00
C SER A 109 -18.20 -7.02 1.57
N ALA A 110 -17.07 -6.75 2.23
CA ALA A 110 -15.80 -7.43 1.96
C ALA A 110 -15.84 -8.94 2.24
N SER A 111 -16.88 -9.42 2.94
CA SER A 111 -17.11 -10.84 3.23
C SER A 111 -17.72 -11.62 2.06
N GLU A 112 -18.03 -10.98 0.94
CA GLU A 112 -18.69 -11.62 -0.22
C GLU A 112 -17.70 -11.98 -1.35
N LEU A 113 -16.40 -11.77 -1.16
CA LEU A 113 -15.38 -12.22 -2.09
C LEU A 113 -14.83 -13.57 -1.65
N ASP A 114 -15.47 -14.63 -2.14
CA ASP A 114 -14.93 -15.98 -2.08
C ASP A 114 -13.94 -16.12 -3.25
N PHE A 115 -12.64 -15.95 -2.96
CA PHE A 115 -11.58 -16.04 -3.98
C PHE A 115 -11.27 -17.50 -4.35
N ASP A 116 -11.77 -18.49 -3.60
CA ASP A 116 -11.54 -19.92 -3.86
C ASP A 116 -12.20 -20.39 -5.18
N GLU A 117 -13.15 -19.60 -5.71
CA GLU A 117 -13.85 -19.90 -6.97
C GLU A 117 -13.10 -19.45 -8.23
N PHE A 118 -12.03 -18.63 -8.08
CA PHE A 118 -11.30 -18.04 -9.22
C PHE A 118 -9.91 -18.65 -9.38
N SER A 119 -9.50 -18.89 -10.62
CA SER A 119 -8.13 -19.32 -10.89
C SER A 119 -7.12 -18.19 -10.59
N VAL A 120 -5.91 -18.56 -10.14
CA VAL A 120 -4.84 -17.62 -9.85
C VAL A 120 -4.53 -16.74 -11.07
N ASP A 121 -4.57 -17.32 -12.27
CA ASP A 121 -4.28 -16.60 -13.52
C ASP A 121 -5.35 -15.54 -13.83
N SER A 122 -6.63 -15.84 -13.57
CA SER A 122 -7.71 -14.87 -13.78
C SER A 122 -7.65 -13.71 -12.79
N VAL A 123 -7.27 -13.97 -11.54
CA VAL A 123 -7.05 -12.92 -10.52
C VAL A 123 -5.85 -12.05 -10.91
N ALA A 124 -4.75 -12.64 -11.34
CA ALA A 124 -3.55 -11.90 -11.77
C ALA A 124 -3.84 -11.00 -12.98
N ALA A 125 -4.57 -11.52 -13.97
CA ALA A 125 -5.01 -10.74 -15.13
C ALA A 125 -5.93 -9.58 -14.73
N ALA A 126 -6.87 -9.81 -13.81
CA ALA A 126 -7.78 -8.79 -13.32
C ALA A 126 -7.04 -7.70 -12.51
N VAL A 127 -6.08 -8.08 -11.65
CA VAL A 127 -5.25 -7.12 -10.90
C VAL A 127 -4.44 -6.22 -11.84
N SER A 128 -3.96 -6.74 -12.97
CA SER A 128 -3.22 -5.94 -13.96
C SER A 128 -4.06 -4.82 -14.59
N LYS A 129 -5.40 -4.94 -14.59
CA LYS A 129 -6.35 -3.96 -15.13
C LYS A 129 -6.75 -2.87 -14.15
N LEU A 130 -6.43 -3.04 -12.87
CA LEU A 130 -6.67 -2.03 -11.84
C LEU A 130 -5.71 -0.84 -12.03
N ASP A 131 -6.12 0.33 -11.58
CA ASP A 131 -5.20 1.46 -11.48
C ASP A 131 -4.14 1.23 -10.38
N ASP A 132 -3.06 2.01 -10.41
CA ASP A 132 -1.94 1.85 -9.48
C ASP A 132 -2.37 2.00 -8.02
N SER A 133 -3.25 2.96 -7.72
CA SER A 133 -3.74 3.20 -6.36
C SER A 133 -4.59 2.03 -5.85
N GLN A 134 -5.45 1.48 -6.70
CA GLN A 134 -6.26 0.31 -6.36
C GLN A 134 -5.39 -0.92 -6.08
N ARG A 135 -4.38 -1.17 -6.93
CA ARG A 135 -3.42 -2.27 -6.73
C ARG A 135 -2.65 -2.11 -5.42
N GLU A 136 -2.12 -0.92 -5.14
CA GLU A 136 -1.37 -0.65 -3.92
C GLU A 136 -2.23 -0.82 -2.67
N ILE A 137 -3.48 -0.33 -2.68
CA ILE A 137 -4.42 -0.48 -1.56
C ILE A 137 -4.71 -1.97 -1.30
N LEU A 138 -5.01 -2.75 -2.35
CA LEU A 138 -5.29 -4.17 -2.20
C LEU A 138 -4.04 -4.95 -1.76
N PHE A 139 -2.87 -4.63 -2.33
CA PHE A 139 -1.60 -5.23 -1.94
C PHE A 139 -1.30 -5.01 -0.45
N LEU A 140 -1.38 -3.75 0.03
CA LEU A 140 -1.13 -3.44 1.43
C LEU A 140 -2.13 -4.13 2.36
N ARG A 141 -3.41 -4.17 1.96
CA ARG A 141 -4.48 -4.71 2.80
C ARG A 141 -4.48 -6.24 2.87
N TYR A 142 -4.24 -6.92 1.75
CA TYR A 142 -4.43 -8.38 1.63
C TYR A 142 -3.13 -9.17 1.57
N CYS A 143 -2.08 -8.62 0.95
CA CYS A 143 -0.77 -9.30 0.92
C CYS A 143 0.11 -8.95 2.12
N CYS A 144 0.00 -7.71 2.64
CA CYS A 144 0.77 -7.26 3.80
C CYS A 144 -0.04 -7.24 5.10
N GLU A 145 -1.34 -7.51 5.04
CA GLU A 145 -2.28 -7.47 6.18
C GLU A 145 -2.24 -6.15 6.97
N LEU A 146 -1.91 -5.05 6.30
CA LEU A 146 -1.80 -3.75 6.95
C LEU A 146 -3.18 -3.30 7.44
N PRO A 147 -3.34 -2.87 8.70
CA PRO A 147 -4.60 -2.33 9.22
C PRO A 147 -5.13 -1.16 8.39
N VAL A 148 -6.46 -1.02 8.30
CA VAL A 148 -7.10 0.08 7.55
C VAL A 148 -6.64 1.44 8.06
N GLN A 149 -6.42 1.58 9.36
CA GLN A 149 -5.93 2.81 9.98
C GLN A 149 -4.54 3.19 9.46
N ASP A 150 -3.60 2.23 9.42
CA ASP A 150 -2.22 2.47 8.97
C ASP A 150 -2.18 2.72 7.46
N THR A 151 -3.02 2.01 6.69
CA THR A 151 -3.19 2.28 5.26
C THR A 151 -3.73 3.69 5.02
N ALA A 152 -4.73 4.11 5.78
CA ALA A 152 -5.32 5.46 5.69
C ALA A 152 -4.28 6.55 6.01
N GLU A 153 -3.44 6.33 7.02
CA GLU A 153 -2.35 7.25 7.36
C GLU A 153 -1.33 7.38 6.24
N LEU A 154 -0.92 6.26 5.64
CA LEU A 154 0.02 6.25 4.52
C LEU A 154 -0.50 7.05 3.32
N PHE A 155 -1.79 6.89 3.00
CA PHE A 155 -2.46 7.57 1.90
C PHE A 155 -2.99 8.97 2.25
N ARG A 156 -2.81 9.43 3.50
CA ARG A 156 -3.30 10.71 4.02
C ARG A 156 -4.79 10.95 3.83
N VAL A 157 -5.56 9.93 4.04
CA VAL A 157 -7.02 9.99 4.02
C VAL A 157 -7.58 9.56 5.37
N THR A 158 -8.84 9.84 5.61
CA THR A 158 -9.52 9.35 6.82
C THR A 158 -9.80 7.85 6.72
N GLN A 159 -9.96 7.19 7.86
CA GLN A 159 -10.28 5.76 7.90
C GLN A 159 -11.59 5.40 7.17
N PRO A 160 -12.68 6.19 7.27
CA PRO A 160 -13.88 5.96 6.45
C PRO A 160 -13.62 6.07 4.95
N GLU A 161 -12.85 7.07 4.51
CA GLU A 161 -12.46 7.23 3.10
C GLU A 161 -11.62 6.05 2.61
N MET A 162 -10.64 5.60 3.40
CA MET A 162 -9.85 4.43 3.05
C MET A 162 -10.73 3.17 2.96
N SER A 163 -11.68 2.98 3.88
CA SER A 163 -12.63 1.88 3.82
C SER A 163 -13.49 1.94 2.54
N ALA A 164 -13.88 3.14 2.09
CA ALA A 164 -14.58 3.32 0.83
C ALA A 164 -13.69 2.99 -0.38
N LYS A 165 -12.42 3.44 -0.38
CA LYS A 165 -11.44 3.12 -1.42
C LYS A 165 -11.17 1.61 -1.53
N ILE A 166 -11.05 0.91 -0.41
CA ILE A 166 -10.88 -0.56 -0.38
C ILE A 166 -12.09 -1.24 -1.04
N ARG A 167 -13.32 -0.87 -0.65
CA ARG A 167 -14.54 -1.42 -1.26
C ARG A 167 -14.60 -1.15 -2.76
N TYR A 168 -14.22 0.04 -3.17
CA TYR A 168 -14.18 0.40 -4.59
C TYR A 168 -13.15 -0.43 -5.36
N ALA A 169 -11.94 -0.60 -4.82
CA ALA A 169 -10.90 -1.43 -5.43
C ALA A 169 -11.33 -2.91 -5.54
N LEU A 170 -12.00 -3.45 -4.51
CA LEU A 170 -12.56 -4.80 -4.55
C LEU A 170 -13.66 -4.94 -5.60
N ALA A 171 -14.56 -3.95 -5.74
CA ALA A 171 -15.59 -3.96 -6.76
C ALA A 171 -15.00 -3.90 -8.16
N ALA A 172 -13.96 -3.09 -8.38
CA ALA A 172 -13.24 -3.02 -9.65
C ALA A 172 -12.55 -4.35 -9.99
N LEU A 173 -11.91 -5.00 -8.99
CA LEU A 173 -11.30 -6.32 -9.15
C LEU A 173 -12.34 -7.36 -9.57
N ARG A 174 -13.47 -7.42 -8.85
CA ARG A 174 -14.56 -8.35 -9.17
C ARG A 174 -15.12 -8.13 -10.57
N TYR A 175 -15.32 -6.88 -10.96
CA TYR A 175 -15.76 -6.53 -12.31
C TYR A 175 -14.77 -7.00 -13.38
N ALA A 176 -13.46 -6.81 -13.13
CA ALA A 176 -12.40 -7.24 -14.03
C ALA A 176 -12.37 -8.78 -14.20
N ILE A 177 -12.52 -9.53 -13.08
CA ILE A 177 -12.56 -11.00 -13.10
C ILE A 177 -13.76 -11.51 -13.91
N ASN A 178 -14.95 -10.96 -13.65
CA ASN A 178 -16.19 -11.43 -14.30
C ASN A 178 -16.20 -11.14 -15.81
N ASN A 179 -15.51 -10.07 -16.26
CA ASN A 179 -15.44 -9.73 -17.68
C ASN A 179 -14.33 -10.48 -18.44
N ASP A 180 -13.36 -11.08 -17.76
CA ASP A 180 -12.39 -11.97 -18.41
C ASP A 180 -12.94 -13.39 -18.62
N GLY A 181 -13.86 -13.87 -17.79
CA GLY A 181 -14.53 -15.16 -17.96
C GLY A 181 -15.51 -15.24 -19.14
N GLY A 182 -15.74 -14.14 -19.86
CA GLY A 182 -16.68 -14.07 -20.95
C GLY A 182 -16.11 -14.24 -22.38
N SER A 183 -14.82 -14.49 -22.54
CA SER A 183 -14.17 -14.59 -23.86
C SER A 183 -13.97 -16.02 -24.39
N ASP A 184 -14.42 -17.04 -23.64
CA ASP A 184 -14.42 -18.42 -24.12
C ASP A 184 -15.87 -18.94 -24.26
N LYS A 185 -16.55 -18.50 -25.34
CA LYS A 185 -17.70 -19.20 -25.94
C LYS A 185 -17.73 -18.99 -27.44
#